data_2f039709b0656fde85a9d8ef494a7eb9
#
_entry.id   2f039709b0656fde85a9d8ef494a7eb9
#
_cell.length_a   1.000
_cell.length_b   1.000
_cell.length_c   1.000
_cell.angle_alpha   90.00
_cell.angle_beta   90.00
_cell.angle_gamma   90.00
#
_symmetry.space_group_name_H-M   'P 1'
#
loop_
_entity.id
_entity.type
_entity.pdbx_description
1 polymer ?
#
loop_
_entity_poly.entity_id
_entity_poly.type
_entity_poly.pdbx_seq_one_letter_code
_entity_poly.pdbx_strand_id
1 'polypeptide(L)'
;MVLGEPYGHKPRWTYVFMAAIVVVFLIQQFTDSWVYLAFFPSLALRMPWMFVTSVFLHSDTSHLLLNIVALLFFGTTLEKVIGGRNFVVLFLVSGVVGNVGYMLTASSPYVPAIGASGAIYGVMGTLAVISPLTLVWIYGMMPVPLVVAAFVWAFLDFTGLFMPSDIAHGAHLAGMLIGIVYGAYIRFTYREPA
;
A
#
# COMPACT_ATOMS: atom_id res chain seq x y z
N MET A 1 -3.61 -18.66 17.45
CA MET A 1 -2.46 -17.75 17.62
C MET A 1 -1.48 -18.08 16.50
N VAL A 2 -1.34 -17.24 15.49
CA VAL A 2 -0.70 -17.61 14.21
C VAL A 2 0.82 -17.40 14.23
N LEU A 3 1.34 -16.66 15.20
CA LEU A 3 2.79 -16.36 15.30
C LEU A 3 3.15 -16.34 16.80
N GLY A 4 4.12 -17.14 17.19
CA GLY A 4 4.68 -17.12 18.55
C GLY A 4 5.14 -15.70 18.91
N GLU A 5 4.75 -15.20 20.08
CA GLU A 5 4.87 -13.82 20.53
C GLU A 5 4.05 -12.83 19.68
N PRO A 6 2.74 -12.67 19.92
CA PRO A 6 1.98 -11.64 19.24
C PRO A 6 2.41 -10.27 19.77
N TYR A 7 2.86 -9.39 18.92
CA TYR A 7 3.13 -7.97 19.20
C TYR A 7 4.45 -7.59 19.90
N GLY A 8 5.53 -8.39 19.76
CA GLY A 8 6.86 -8.04 20.31
C GLY A 8 7.61 -6.93 19.56
N HIS A 9 7.28 -6.68 18.30
CA HIS A 9 8.02 -5.72 17.48
C HIS A 9 7.50 -4.28 17.64
N LYS A 10 8.43 -3.33 17.80
CA LYS A 10 8.07 -1.90 17.77
C LYS A 10 7.90 -1.44 16.33
N PRO A 11 6.82 -0.74 15.95
CA PRO A 11 6.53 -0.34 14.56
C PRO A 11 7.36 0.87 14.13
N ARG A 12 8.69 0.71 14.05
CA ARG A 12 9.63 1.78 13.71
C ARG A 12 9.57 2.18 12.24
N TRP A 13 9.48 1.20 11.34
CA TRP A 13 9.53 1.43 9.90
C TRP A 13 8.26 2.08 9.37
N THR A 14 7.12 1.79 9.98
CA THR A 14 5.89 2.52 9.70
C THR A 14 6.09 4.02 9.90
N TYR A 15 6.64 4.43 11.05
CA TYR A 15 6.91 5.84 11.33
C TYR A 15 8.00 6.43 10.43
N VAL A 16 9.02 5.65 10.08
CA VAL A 16 10.06 6.07 9.12
C VAL A 16 9.44 6.36 7.76
N PHE A 17 8.59 5.48 7.25
CA PHE A 17 7.90 5.70 5.97
C PHE A 17 6.95 6.89 6.02
N MET A 18 6.18 7.05 7.10
CA MET A 18 5.32 8.22 7.29
C MET A 18 6.15 9.51 7.26
N ALA A 19 7.26 9.55 8.00
CA ALA A 19 8.15 10.72 8.01
C ALA A 19 8.76 10.98 6.63
N ALA A 20 9.22 9.95 5.92
CA ALA A 20 9.76 10.06 4.57
C ALA A 20 8.73 10.64 3.59
N ILE A 21 7.49 10.14 3.63
CA ILE A 21 6.37 10.60 2.79
C ILE A 21 6.08 12.09 3.07
N VAL A 22 6.01 12.49 4.34
CA VAL A 22 5.76 13.90 4.71
C VAL A 22 6.91 14.79 4.26
N VAL A 23 8.17 14.41 4.49
CA VAL A 23 9.34 15.18 4.08
C VAL A 23 9.39 15.33 2.56
N VAL A 24 9.16 14.23 1.81
CA VAL A 24 9.14 14.29 0.35
C VAL A 24 8.01 15.19 -0.15
N PHE A 25 6.81 15.11 0.44
CA PHE A 25 5.69 15.98 0.08
C PHE A 25 6.01 17.47 0.33
N LEU A 26 6.66 17.79 1.44
CA LEU A 26 7.09 19.17 1.70
C LEU A 26 8.11 19.64 0.67
N ILE A 27 9.08 18.80 0.28
CA ILE A 27 10.05 19.13 -0.76
C ILE A 27 9.35 19.36 -2.11
N GLN A 28 8.34 18.56 -2.45
CA GLN A 28 7.54 18.73 -3.68
C GLN A 28 6.91 20.13 -3.81
N GLN A 29 6.63 20.83 -2.69
CA GLN A 29 6.05 22.17 -2.73
C GLN A 29 7.02 23.24 -3.22
N PHE A 30 8.32 22.95 -3.21
CA PHE A 30 9.38 23.92 -3.54
C PHE A 30 10.14 23.60 -4.82
N THR A 31 9.82 22.49 -5.52
CA THR A 31 10.54 22.07 -6.71
C THR A 31 9.65 21.27 -7.66
N ASP A 32 9.80 21.50 -8.96
CA ASP A 32 9.15 20.71 -10.01
C ASP A 32 9.91 19.41 -10.33
N SER A 33 11.06 19.17 -9.67
CA SER A 33 11.88 17.99 -9.89
C SER A 33 11.20 16.67 -9.50
N TRP A 34 10.07 16.72 -8.78
CA TRP A 34 9.27 15.54 -8.42
C TRP A 34 8.80 14.76 -9.66
N VAL A 35 8.68 15.42 -10.81
CA VAL A 35 8.28 14.77 -12.07
C VAL A 35 9.23 13.65 -12.48
N TYR A 36 10.53 13.77 -12.15
CA TYR A 36 11.54 12.73 -12.39
C TYR A 36 11.48 11.55 -11.43
N LEU A 37 10.66 11.66 -10.38
CA LEU A 37 10.46 10.63 -9.35
C LEU A 37 9.08 9.96 -9.48
N ALA A 38 8.11 10.59 -10.18
CA ALA A 38 6.78 10.07 -10.44
C ALA A 38 6.85 8.91 -11.44
N PHE A 39 5.97 7.93 -11.29
CA PHE A 39 5.95 6.76 -12.17
C PHE A 39 5.18 7.02 -13.45
N PHE A 40 5.88 7.17 -14.57
CA PHE A 40 5.30 7.24 -15.90
C PHE A 40 5.50 5.91 -16.63
N PRO A 41 4.44 5.21 -17.07
CA PRO A 41 4.57 3.98 -17.86
C PRO A 41 5.47 4.14 -19.08
N SER A 42 5.41 5.29 -19.78
CA SER A 42 6.23 5.59 -20.96
C SER A 42 7.74 5.69 -20.65
N LEU A 43 8.12 5.93 -19.41
CA LEU A 43 9.51 6.10 -18.98
C LEU A 43 10.02 4.96 -18.11
N ALA A 44 9.18 3.98 -17.79
CA ALA A 44 9.47 2.92 -16.83
C ALA A 44 10.80 2.18 -17.07
N LEU A 45 11.12 1.87 -18.32
CA LEU A 45 12.37 1.19 -18.67
C LEU A 45 13.59 2.11 -18.70
N ARG A 46 13.39 3.42 -18.92
CA ARG A 46 14.47 4.41 -18.96
C ARG A 46 14.81 4.96 -17.58
N MET A 47 13.82 5.00 -16.70
CA MET A 47 13.91 5.54 -15.34
C MET A 47 13.38 4.54 -14.31
N PRO A 48 14.04 3.39 -14.13
CA PRO A 48 13.50 2.29 -13.29
C PRO A 48 13.37 2.65 -11.81
N TRP A 49 14.07 3.67 -11.32
CA TRP A 49 13.90 4.16 -9.94
C TRP A 49 12.47 4.66 -9.66
N MET A 50 11.72 5.10 -10.69
CA MET A 50 10.34 5.58 -10.57
C MET A 50 9.40 4.52 -9.97
N PHE A 51 9.68 3.23 -10.14
CA PHE A 51 8.91 2.15 -9.50
C PHE A 51 8.92 2.25 -7.97
N VAL A 52 9.99 2.81 -7.39
CA VAL A 52 10.14 2.95 -5.95
C VAL A 52 9.86 4.38 -5.49
N THR A 53 10.42 5.37 -6.19
CA THR A 53 10.38 6.77 -5.74
C THR A 53 8.97 7.34 -5.75
N SER A 54 8.14 6.95 -6.72
CA SER A 54 6.74 7.41 -6.83
C SER A 54 5.88 7.03 -5.62
N VAL A 55 6.24 5.97 -4.90
CA VAL A 55 5.54 5.53 -3.67
C VAL A 55 5.58 6.60 -2.58
N PHE A 56 6.57 7.49 -2.59
CA PHE A 56 6.75 8.53 -1.59
C PHE A 56 6.17 9.88 -2.00
N LEU A 57 5.71 10.04 -3.24
CA LEU A 57 5.11 11.26 -3.76
C LEU A 57 3.59 11.31 -3.52
N HIS A 58 3.02 12.51 -3.37
CA HIS A 58 1.57 12.68 -3.22
C HIS A 58 1.08 13.90 -4.01
N SER A 59 -0.12 13.81 -4.60
CA SER A 59 -0.70 14.85 -5.43
C SER A 59 -1.11 16.10 -4.65
N ASP A 60 -1.66 15.89 -3.47
CA ASP A 60 -2.25 16.91 -2.64
C ASP A 60 -2.29 16.50 -1.16
N THR A 61 -2.69 17.45 -0.30
CA THR A 61 -2.76 17.23 1.15
C THR A 61 -3.76 16.15 1.54
N SER A 62 -4.89 16.04 0.85
CA SER A 62 -5.91 15.04 1.16
C SER A 62 -5.40 13.64 0.87
N HIS A 63 -4.76 13.45 -0.30
CA HIS A 63 -4.11 12.21 -0.68
C HIS A 63 -3.01 11.81 0.31
N LEU A 64 -2.15 12.77 0.73
CA LEU A 64 -1.14 12.55 1.77
C LEU A 64 -1.78 12.09 3.07
N LEU A 65 -2.78 12.81 3.58
CA LEU A 65 -3.39 12.52 4.88
C LEU A 65 -4.07 11.16 4.89
N LEU A 66 -4.78 10.78 3.84
CA LEU A 66 -5.40 9.46 3.73
C LEU A 66 -4.35 8.35 3.77
N ASN A 67 -3.24 8.50 3.06
CA ASN A 67 -2.15 7.52 3.10
C ASN A 67 -1.48 7.46 4.47
N ILE A 68 -1.23 8.59 5.13
CA ILE A 68 -0.66 8.64 6.49
C ILE A 68 -1.57 7.94 7.50
N VAL A 69 -2.87 8.22 7.47
CA VAL A 69 -3.84 7.59 8.39
C VAL A 69 -3.92 6.08 8.14
N ALA A 70 -4.02 5.66 6.89
CA ALA A 70 -4.05 4.25 6.53
C ALA A 70 -2.75 3.53 6.92
N LEU A 71 -1.59 4.15 6.66
CA LEU A 71 -0.29 3.60 7.03
C LEU A 71 -0.11 3.54 8.54
N LEU A 72 -0.55 4.56 9.28
CA LEU A 72 -0.53 4.54 10.73
C LEU A 72 -1.34 3.37 11.29
N PHE A 73 -2.54 3.14 10.78
CA PHE A 73 -3.43 2.09 11.26
C PHE A 73 -2.97 0.69 10.84
N PHE A 74 -2.87 0.46 9.53
CA PHE A 74 -2.53 -0.86 8.99
C PHE A 74 -1.04 -1.19 9.14
N GLY A 75 -0.17 -0.21 8.91
CA GLY A 75 1.28 -0.40 8.99
C GLY A 75 1.75 -0.74 10.39
N THR A 76 1.31 0.03 11.40
CA THR A 76 1.69 -0.25 12.79
C THR A 76 1.17 -1.60 13.26
N THR A 77 -0.04 -1.99 12.81
CA THR A 77 -0.64 -3.28 13.16
C THR A 77 0.15 -4.43 12.53
N LEU A 78 0.45 -4.35 11.24
CA LEU A 78 1.16 -5.42 10.54
C LEU A 78 2.62 -5.52 10.98
N GLU A 79 3.33 -4.39 11.11
CA GLU A 79 4.75 -4.40 11.49
C GLU A 79 4.98 -5.05 12.86
N LYS A 80 4.05 -4.87 13.83
CA LYS A 80 4.10 -5.55 15.13
C LYS A 80 4.02 -7.06 14.99
N VAL A 81 3.34 -7.56 13.97
CA VAL A 81 3.12 -9.00 13.74
C VAL A 81 4.29 -9.63 12.98
N ILE A 82 4.71 -9.02 11.85
CA ILE A 82 5.68 -9.64 10.94
C ILE A 82 7.13 -9.15 11.14
N GLY A 83 7.32 -8.12 11.98
CA GLY A 83 8.60 -7.48 12.21
C GLY A 83 9.03 -6.50 11.11
N GLY A 84 9.91 -5.58 11.48
CA GLY A 84 10.27 -4.44 10.62
C GLY A 84 10.88 -4.82 9.27
N ARG A 85 11.78 -5.82 9.23
CA ARG A 85 12.41 -6.26 7.97
C ARG A 85 11.38 -6.76 6.95
N ASN A 86 10.47 -7.63 7.40
CA ASN A 86 9.45 -8.21 6.53
C ASN A 86 8.45 -7.11 6.09
N PHE A 87 8.11 -6.20 7.00
CA PHE A 87 7.25 -5.07 6.70
C PHE A 87 7.84 -4.16 5.60
N VAL A 88 9.14 -3.80 5.70
CA VAL A 88 9.83 -2.99 4.68
C VAL A 88 9.80 -3.68 3.32
N VAL A 89 10.16 -4.98 3.29
CA VAL A 89 10.16 -5.74 2.03
C VAL A 89 8.78 -5.80 1.43
N LEU A 90 7.76 -6.15 2.22
CA LEU A 90 6.37 -6.21 1.75
C LEU A 90 5.89 -4.85 1.21
N PHE A 91 6.12 -3.77 1.97
CA PHE A 91 5.71 -2.43 1.58
C PHE A 91 6.32 -2.02 0.24
N LEU A 92 7.64 -2.15 0.08
CA LEU A 92 8.34 -1.78 -1.15
C LEU A 92 7.97 -2.68 -2.33
N VAL A 93 7.90 -4.00 -2.13
CA VAL A 93 7.49 -4.95 -3.19
C VAL A 93 6.06 -4.68 -3.64
N SER A 94 5.13 -4.46 -2.69
CA SER A 94 3.73 -4.13 -3.03
C SER A 94 3.62 -2.81 -3.78
N GLY A 95 4.41 -1.80 -3.43
CA GLY A 95 4.46 -0.53 -4.16
C GLY A 95 5.00 -0.69 -5.58
N VAL A 96 6.11 -1.43 -5.75
CA VAL A 96 6.70 -1.71 -7.07
C VAL A 96 5.74 -2.51 -7.95
N VAL A 97 5.14 -3.59 -7.42
CA VAL A 97 4.15 -4.40 -8.16
C VAL A 97 2.88 -3.61 -8.41
N GLY A 98 2.51 -2.72 -7.49
CA GLY A 98 1.44 -1.74 -7.71
C GLY A 98 1.70 -0.91 -8.96
N ASN A 99 2.90 -0.33 -9.10
CA ASN A 99 3.28 0.42 -10.30
C ASN A 99 3.27 -0.43 -11.57
N VAL A 100 3.63 -1.72 -11.49
CA VAL A 100 3.45 -2.65 -12.62
C VAL A 100 1.97 -2.82 -12.96
N GLY A 101 1.10 -2.98 -11.95
CA GLY A 101 -0.35 -3.05 -12.15
C GLY A 101 -0.91 -1.78 -12.80
N TYR A 102 -0.45 -0.61 -12.37
CA TYR A 102 -0.80 0.65 -13.03
C TYR A 102 -0.34 0.67 -14.48
N MET A 103 0.92 0.30 -14.76
CA MET A 103 1.47 0.27 -16.11
C MET A 103 0.64 -0.57 -17.08
N LEU A 104 0.06 -1.68 -16.58
CA LEU A 104 -0.76 -2.60 -17.38
C LEU A 104 -2.22 -2.11 -17.58
N THR A 105 -2.69 -1.19 -16.73
CA THR A 105 -4.09 -0.76 -16.70
C THR A 105 -4.29 0.72 -17.01
N ALA A 106 -3.22 1.51 -17.06
CA ALA A 106 -3.30 2.93 -17.32
C ALA A 106 -3.90 3.21 -18.71
N SER A 107 -4.88 4.11 -18.76
CA SER A 107 -5.51 4.57 -20.00
C SER A 107 -4.55 5.34 -20.92
N SER A 108 -3.50 5.92 -20.34
CA SER A 108 -2.44 6.63 -21.06
C SER A 108 -1.08 6.39 -20.40
N PRO A 109 -0.02 6.07 -21.19
CA PRO A 109 1.31 5.89 -20.63
C PRO A 109 1.99 7.20 -20.21
N TYR A 110 1.37 8.34 -20.45
CA TYR A 110 1.88 9.67 -20.14
C TYR A 110 1.26 10.27 -18.87
N VAL A 111 0.29 9.60 -18.27
CA VAL A 111 -0.27 10.00 -16.97
C VAL A 111 0.54 9.32 -15.88
N PRO A 112 1.06 10.06 -14.89
CA PRO A 112 1.86 9.47 -13.82
C PRO A 112 1.01 8.83 -12.73
N ALA A 113 1.55 7.77 -12.09
CA ALA A 113 1.08 7.30 -10.80
C ALA A 113 2.03 7.78 -9.70
N ILE A 114 1.47 8.21 -8.58
CA ILE A 114 2.17 8.61 -7.36
C ILE A 114 1.35 8.20 -6.14
N GLY A 115 2.00 7.92 -5.03
CA GLY A 115 1.36 7.63 -3.74
C GLY A 115 1.75 6.29 -3.14
N ALA A 116 1.70 6.22 -1.82
CA ALA A 116 1.98 5.01 -1.05
C ALA A 116 0.82 3.98 -1.08
N SER A 117 -0.30 4.32 -1.69
CA SER A 117 -1.55 3.55 -1.60
C SER A 117 -1.41 2.11 -2.11
N GLY A 118 -0.71 1.86 -3.22
CA GLY A 118 -0.44 0.50 -3.71
C GLY A 118 0.31 -0.36 -2.68
N ALA A 119 1.30 0.21 -1.99
CA ALA A 119 2.03 -0.44 -0.91
C ALA A 119 1.13 -0.69 0.31
N ILE A 120 0.28 0.28 0.67
CA ILE A 120 -0.67 0.18 1.79
C ILE A 120 -1.73 -0.89 1.51
N TYR A 121 -2.20 -1.02 0.27
CA TYR A 121 -3.09 -2.10 -0.14
C TYR A 121 -2.44 -3.47 0.03
N GLY A 122 -1.13 -3.59 -0.21
CA GLY A 122 -0.38 -4.81 0.12
C GLY A 122 -0.35 -5.12 1.61
N VAL A 123 -0.12 -4.11 2.45
CA VAL A 123 -0.20 -4.24 3.91
C VAL A 123 -1.60 -4.68 4.35
N MET A 124 -2.64 -4.05 3.81
CA MET A 124 -4.04 -4.35 4.10
C MET A 124 -4.43 -5.75 3.63
N GLY A 125 -4.01 -6.15 2.42
CA GLY A 125 -4.25 -7.49 1.87
C GLY A 125 -3.64 -8.58 2.76
N THR A 126 -2.42 -8.36 3.27
CA THR A 126 -1.78 -9.28 4.22
C THR A 126 -2.59 -9.41 5.50
N LEU A 127 -2.98 -8.28 6.11
CA LEU A 127 -3.79 -8.27 7.32
C LEU A 127 -5.16 -8.93 7.12
N ALA A 128 -5.81 -8.71 5.97
CA ALA A 128 -7.10 -9.31 5.66
C ALA A 128 -7.04 -10.84 5.62
N VAL A 129 -5.86 -11.42 5.32
CA VAL A 129 -5.66 -12.88 5.34
C VAL A 129 -5.27 -13.40 6.72
N ILE A 130 -4.36 -12.72 7.43
CA ILE A 130 -3.85 -13.23 8.71
C ILE A 130 -4.73 -12.86 9.92
N SER A 131 -5.48 -11.75 9.81
CA SER A 131 -6.35 -11.23 10.86
C SER A 131 -7.68 -10.70 10.29
N PRO A 132 -8.48 -11.56 9.63
CA PRO A 132 -9.63 -11.15 8.82
C PRO A 132 -10.74 -10.45 9.61
N LEU A 133 -10.88 -10.76 10.89
CA LEU A 133 -11.94 -10.24 11.76
C LEU A 133 -11.51 -8.99 12.55
N THR A 134 -10.30 -8.48 12.35
CA THR A 134 -9.89 -7.19 12.89
C THR A 134 -10.88 -6.12 12.45
N LEU A 135 -11.41 -5.35 13.40
CA LEU A 135 -12.38 -4.31 13.09
C LEU A 135 -11.69 -3.04 12.60
N VAL A 136 -12.16 -2.55 11.48
CA VAL A 136 -11.80 -1.24 10.90
C VAL A 136 -13.00 -0.32 11.03
N TRP A 137 -12.78 0.89 11.51
CA TRP A 137 -13.84 1.88 11.66
C TRP A 137 -13.96 2.73 10.39
N ILE A 138 -15.01 2.49 9.61
CA ILE A 138 -15.30 3.29 8.41
C ILE A 138 -15.85 4.64 8.87
N TYR A 139 -15.18 5.72 8.49
CA TYR A 139 -15.47 7.10 8.91
C TYR A 139 -15.60 7.28 10.45
N GLY A 140 -14.96 6.43 11.23
CA GLY A 140 -15.04 6.48 12.71
C GLY A 140 -16.39 6.06 13.29
N MET A 141 -17.36 5.60 12.48
CA MET A 141 -18.72 5.31 12.92
C MET A 141 -19.11 3.84 12.84
N MET A 142 -18.69 3.14 11.80
CA MET A 142 -19.13 1.77 11.55
C MET A 142 -17.96 0.78 11.62
N PRO A 143 -17.97 -0.14 12.63
CA PRO A 143 -16.98 -1.19 12.69
C PRO A 143 -17.27 -2.28 11.66
N VAL A 144 -16.32 -2.56 10.78
CA VAL A 144 -16.42 -3.56 9.74
C VAL A 144 -15.23 -4.52 9.83
N PRO A 145 -15.42 -5.85 9.73
CA PRO A 145 -14.30 -6.78 9.62
C PRO A 145 -13.39 -6.43 8.45
N LEU A 146 -12.08 -6.47 8.67
CA LEU A 146 -11.09 -6.05 7.68
C LEU A 146 -11.21 -6.82 6.35
N VAL A 147 -11.53 -8.11 6.40
CA VAL A 147 -11.74 -8.90 5.17
C VAL A 147 -12.89 -8.36 4.33
N VAL A 148 -13.97 -7.90 4.97
CA VAL A 148 -15.12 -7.28 4.28
C VAL A 148 -14.71 -5.92 3.70
N ALA A 149 -14.04 -5.09 4.49
CA ALA A 149 -13.55 -3.79 4.02
C ALA A 149 -12.58 -3.95 2.83
N ALA A 150 -11.61 -4.88 2.93
CA ALA A 150 -10.67 -5.17 1.86
C ALA A 150 -11.37 -5.65 0.58
N PHE A 151 -12.39 -6.52 0.71
CA PHE A 151 -13.19 -6.97 -0.42
C PHE A 151 -13.94 -5.81 -1.09
N VAL A 152 -14.59 -4.95 -0.30
CA VAL A 152 -15.32 -3.78 -0.82
C VAL A 152 -14.37 -2.82 -1.54
N TRP A 153 -13.22 -2.49 -0.96
CA TRP A 153 -12.23 -1.63 -1.61
C TRP A 153 -11.68 -2.25 -2.90
N ALA A 154 -11.35 -3.56 -2.88
CA ALA A 154 -10.92 -4.25 -4.10
C ALA A 154 -12.00 -4.26 -5.18
N PHE A 155 -13.27 -4.43 -4.80
CA PHE A 155 -14.40 -4.37 -5.74
C PHE A 155 -14.58 -2.98 -6.34
N LEU A 156 -14.47 -1.93 -5.53
CA LEU A 156 -14.52 -0.54 -6.00
C LEU A 156 -13.35 -0.22 -6.95
N ASP A 157 -12.14 -0.66 -6.63
CA ASP A 157 -11.00 -0.51 -7.52
C ASP A 157 -11.15 -1.32 -8.81
N PHE A 158 -11.69 -2.54 -8.72
CA PHE A 158 -11.96 -3.34 -9.92
C PHE A 158 -12.97 -2.66 -10.85
N THR A 159 -14.06 -2.12 -10.30
CA THR A 159 -15.04 -1.37 -11.11
C THR A 159 -14.47 -0.06 -11.63
N GLY A 160 -13.60 0.59 -10.85
CA GLY A 160 -12.91 1.81 -11.22
C GLY A 160 -11.96 1.67 -12.42
N LEU A 161 -11.46 0.43 -12.70
CA LEU A 161 -10.67 0.18 -13.92
C LEU A 161 -11.43 0.48 -15.21
N PHE A 162 -12.73 0.44 -15.19
CA PHE A 162 -13.60 0.62 -16.35
C PHE A 162 -14.23 2.01 -16.42
N MET A 163 -13.86 2.91 -15.51
CA MET A 163 -14.40 4.26 -15.39
C MET A 163 -13.30 5.32 -15.54
N PRO A 164 -13.58 6.50 -16.11
CA PRO A 164 -12.64 7.61 -16.03
C PRO A 164 -12.35 7.96 -14.56
N SER A 165 -11.07 7.94 -14.19
CA SER A 165 -10.65 8.17 -12.81
C SER A 165 -9.20 8.65 -12.76
N ASP A 166 -8.89 9.51 -11.79
CA ASP A 166 -7.52 9.92 -11.46
C ASP A 166 -6.86 8.96 -10.45
N ILE A 167 -7.57 7.91 -10.02
CA ILE A 167 -7.07 6.91 -9.07
C ILE A 167 -6.36 5.80 -9.83
N ALA A 168 -5.20 5.40 -9.36
CA ALA A 168 -4.42 4.29 -9.91
C ALA A 168 -4.96 2.92 -9.44
N HIS A 169 -6.21 2.59 -9.83
CA HIS A 169 -6.93 1.38 -9.39
C HIS A 169 -6.13 0.09 -9.61
N GLY A 170 -5.43 -0.03 -10.75
CA GLY A 170 -4.57 -1.17 -11.03
C GLY A 170 -3.40 -1.30 -10.07
N ALA A 171 -2.87 -0.16 -9.56
CA ALA A 171 -1.82 -0.19 -8.54
C ALA A 171 -2.34 -0.74 -7.20
N HIS A 172 -3.55 -0.35 -6.80
CA HIS A 172 -4.20 -0.85 -5.59
C HIS A 172 -4.42 -2.36 -5.64
N LEU A 173 -5.03 -2.85 -6.72
CA LEU A 173 -5.34 -4.27 -6.91
C LEU A 173 -4.07 -5.12 -6.95
N ALA A 174 -3.05 -4.70 -7.70
CA ALA A 174 -1.80 -5.44 -7.80
C ALA A 174 -1.02 -5.45 -6.46
N GLY A 175 -0.99 -4.32 -5.76
CA GLY A 175 -0.42 -4.24 -4.42
C GLY A 175 -1.13 -5.15 -3.43
N MET A 176 -2.48 -5.14 -3.42
CA MET A 176 -3.29 -6.01 -2.56
C MET A 176 -3.06 -7.49 -2.86
N LEU A 177 -2.93 -7.87 -4.13
CA LEU A 177 -2.64 -9.25 -4.52
C LEU A 177 -1.34 -9.76 -3.90
N ILE A 178 -0.27 -8.96 -3.93
CA ILE A 178 1.00 -9.29 -3.26
C ILE A 178 0.77 -9.50 -1.76
N GLY A 179 0.00 -8.62 -1.13
CA GLY A 179 -0.33 -8.75 0.28
C GLY A 179 -1.10 -10.03 0.59
N ILE A 180 -2.10 -10.38 -0.21
CA ILE A 180 -2.88 -11.62 -0.05
C ILE A 180 -1.98 -12.85 -0.20
N VAL A 181 -1.11 -12.88 -1.22
CA VAL A 181 -0.16 -13.98 -1.44
C VAL A 181 0.78 -14.13 -0.25
N TYR A 182 1.35 -13.02 0.23
CA TYR A 182 2.25 -13.03 1.38
C TYR A 182 1.51 -13.44 2.67
N GLY A 183 0.31 -12.94 2.89
CA GLY A 183 -0.54 -13.32 4.03
C GLY A 183 -0.89 -14.81 4.01
N ALA A 184 -1.21 -15.35 2.83
CA ALA A 184 -1.45 -16.77 2.65
C ALA A 184 -0.18 -17.60 2.97
N TYR A 185 0.98 -17.19 2.46
CA TYR A 185 2.27 -17.81 2.79
C TYR A 185 2.50 -17.87 4.31
N ILE A 186 2.34 -16.75 5.01
CA ILE A 186 2.46 -16.70 6.47
C ILE A 186 1.49 -17.69 7.13
N ARG A 187 0.23 -17.65 6.74
CA ARG A 187 -0.83 -18.47 7.35
C ARG A 187 -0.58 -19.97 7.16
N PHE A 188 -0.05 -20.39 6.01
CA PHE A 188 0.26 -21.79 5.73
C PHE A 188 1.56 -22.26 6.38
N THR A 189 2.58 -21.39 6.43
CA THR A 189 3.91 -21.75 6.98
C THR A 189 3.91 -21.81 8.50
N TYR A 190 3.13 -20.93 9.17
CA TYR A 190 3.12 -20.82 10.63
C TYR A 190 1.80 -21.33 11.25
N ARG A 191 1.04 -22.15 10.54
CA ARG A 191 -0.04 -22.91 11.16
C ARG A 191 0.56 -23.91 12.14
N GLU A 192 0.29 -23.79 13.44
CA GLU A 192 0.51 -24.88 14.37
C GLU A 192 -0.31 -26.08 13.90
N PRO A 193 0.25 -27.31 13.86
CA PRO A 193 -0.54 -28.51 13.66
C PRO A 193 -1.61 -28.58 14.76
N ALA A 194 -2.85 -28.81 14.35
CA ALA A 194 -4.01 -28.94 15.23
C ALA A 194 -3.86 -30.15 16.16
#